data_0ba4a7295514a76717e36c82c6389d7f
#
_entry.id   0ba4a7295514a76717e36c82c6389d7f
#
_cell.length_a   1.000
_cell.length_b   1.000
_cell.length_c   1.000
_cell.angle_alpha   90.00
_cell.angle_beta   90.00
_cell.angle_gamma   90.00
#
_symmetry.space_group_name_H-M   'P 1'
#
loop_
_entity.id
_entity.type
_entity.pdbx_description
1 polymer ?
#
loop_
_entity_poly.entity_id
_entity_poly.type
_entity_poly.pdbx_seq_one_letter_code
_entity_poly.pdbx_strand_id
1 'polypeptide(L)'
;IHKFINWDQNILTDSGGYQVYSLSSNRKITEEGVQFKSHIDGSKHFLTPELSMRIQRNLGSDILMSFDHCPPSSQDKKNIELSVSRTTKWTKNCIDYLSENDPLYGWDQSFFPIVQGGIFPDLRKRSALELIPMAKCGIAIGGLAVGEEKSAMFEMISLLDEILPIDQPRYLMGVGRPTDLIKAISLGVDMFDCVMPTRNARNGQLFTSDGIINIENAKYKNSMIELDKNCDCYTCLLYTSDA
;
A
#
# COMPACT_ATOMS: atom_id res chain seq x y z
N ILE A 1 -18.88 -3.37 -1.98
CA ILE A 1 -17.90 -4.33 -2.50
C ILE A 1 -17.96 -5.69 -1.79
N HIS A 2 -18.22 -5.76 -0.48
CA HIS A 2 -18.29 -7.00 0.31
C HIS A 2 -19.19 -8.08 -0.33
N LYS A 3 -20.45 -7.73 -0.65
CA LYS A 3 -21.38 -8.66 -1.30
C LYS A 3 -20.91 -9.11 -2.69
N PHE A 4 -20.21 -8.23 -3.42
CA PHE A 4 -19.72 -8.52 -4.77
C PHE A 4 -18.63 -9.59 -4.77
N ILE A 5 -17.70 -9.53 -3.80
CA ILE A 5 -16.60 -10.49 -3.67
C ILE A 5 -16.88 -11.61 -2.68
N ASN A 6 -18.10 -11.66 -2.09
CA ASN A 6 -18.51 -12.61 -1.06
C ASN A 6 -17.53 -12.65 0.13
N TRP A 7 -17.21 -11.48 0.68
CA TRP A 7 -16.27 -11.29 1.79
C TRP A 7 -16.96 -10.57 2.93
N ASP A 8 -16.87 -11.10 4.14
CA ASP A 8 -17.53 -10.60 5.35
C ASP A 8 -16.59 -9.94 6.36
N GLN A 9 -15.28 -9.88 6.02
CA GLN A 9 -14.27 -9.22 6.84
C GLN A 9 -13.97 -7.81 6.33
N ASN A 10 -13.16 -7.06 7.08
CA ASN A 10 -12.78 -5.70 6.74
C ASN A 10 -12.06 -5.62 5.39
N ILE A 11 -12.36 -4.57 4.64
CA ILE A 11 -11.76 -4.24 3.35
C ILE A 11 -11.11 -2.87 3.42
N LEU A 12 -9.86 -2.78 3.02
CA LEU A 12 -9.16 -1.54 2.75
C LEU A 12 -9.17 -1.27 1.25
N THR A 13 -9.52 -0.03 0.85
CA THR A 13 -9.35 0.43 -0.53
C THR A 13 -8.23 1.46 -0.62
N ASP A 14 -7.37 1.30 -1.63
CA ASP A 14 -6.35 2.29 -1.94
C ASP A 14 -6.96 3.52 -2.62
N SER A 15 -6.26 4.65 -2.53
CA SER A 15 -6.70 5.93 -3.07
C SER A 15 -6.60 6.06 -4.60
N GLY A 16 -5.79 5.20 -5.23
CA GLY A 16 -5.47 5.26 -6.65
C GLY A 16 -4.28 6.18 -6.99
N GLY A 17 -3.67 6.86 -6.02
CA GLY A 17 -2.54 7.76 -6.25
C GLY A 17 -1.33 7.06 -6.85
N TYR A 18 -0.91 5.96 -6.27
CA TYR A 18 0.21 5.15 -6.75
C TYR A 18 -0.08 4.49 -8.11
N GLN A 19 -1.29 3.99 -8.34
CA GLN A 19 -1.68 3.33 -9.58
C GLN A 19 -1.64 4.30 -10.76
N VAL A 20 -2.13 5.53 -10.58
CA VAL A 20 -1.99 6.59 -11.58
C VAL A 20 -0.51 6.90 -11.84
N TYR A 21 0.32 6.85 -10.78
CA TYR A 21 1.77 7.01 -10.94
C TYR A 21 2.38 5.85 -11.74
N SER A 22 2.10 4.61 -11.39
CA SER A 22 2.78 3.42 -11.95
C SER A 22 2.29 3.03 -13.34
N LEU A 23 1.01 3.28 -13.67
CA LEU A 23 0.37 2.80 -14.90
C LEU A 23 0.27 3.83 -16.03
N SER A 24 0.52 5.11 -15.75
CA SER A 24 0.39 6.16 -16.76
C SER A 24 1.72 6.83 -17.08
N SER A 25 2.23 6.60 -18.28
CA SER A 25 3.40 7.31 -18.82
C SER A 25 3.11 8.80 -19.10
N ASN A 26 1.84 9.14 -19.38
CA ASN A 26 1.37 10.49 -19.70
C ASN A 26 0.44 11.03 -18.60
N ARG A 27 1.03 11.39 -17.45
CA ARG A 27 0.32 12.07 -16.36
C ARG A 27 0.81 13.48 -16.16
N LYS A 28 -0.08 14.35 -15.67
CA LYS A 28 0.24 15.68 -15.20
C LYS A 28 -0.27 15.85 -13.78
N ILE A 29 0.64 16.08 -12.85
CA ILE A 29 0.32 16.34 -11.45
C ILE A 29 0.13 17.84 -11.29
N THR A 30 -0.98 18.26 -10.70
CA THR A 30 -1.31 19.65 -10.37
C THR A 30 -1.50 19.80 -8.85
N GLU A 31 -1.83 20.97 -8.39
CA GLU A 31 -2.16 21.19 -6.97
C GLU A 31 -3.55 20.66 -6.59
N GLU A 32 -4.42 20.45 -7.57
CA GLU A 32 -5.79 19.97 -7.38
C GLU A 32 -5.95 18.45 -7.55
N GLY A 33 -4.99 17.80 -8.23
CA GLY A 33 -5.07 16.37 -8.51
C GLY A 33 -4.17 15.93 -9.66
N VAL A 34 -4.48 14.77 -10.24
CA VAL A 34 -3.68 14.13 -11.28
C VAL A 34 -4.50 13.90 -12.55
N GLN A 35 -4.04 14.48 -13.66
CA GLN A 35 -4.54 14.18 -15.00
C GLN A 35 -3.79 12.99 -15.56
N PHE A 36 -4.51 12.01 -16.13
CA PHE A 36 -3.90 10.87 -16.80
C PHE A 36 -4.78 10.34 -17.92
N LYS A 37 -4.23 9.45 -18.72
CA LYS A 37 -4.98 8.69 -19.72
C LYS A 37 -5.11 7.25 -19.27
N SER A 38 -6.31 6.70 -19.40
CA SER A 38 -6.55 5.26 -19.22
C SER A 38 -5.67 4.45 -20.17
N HIS A 39 -5.03 3.42 -19.65
CA HIS A 39 -4.23 2.49 -20.46
C HIS A 39 -5.11 1.49 -21.23
N ILE A 40 -6.41 1.41 -20.90
CA ILE A 40 -7.37 0.49 -21.51
C ILE A 40 -7.92 1.08 -22.83
N ASP A 41 -8.38 2.33 -22.78
CA ASP A 41 -9.14 2.98 -23.85
C ASP A 41 -8.61 4.37 -24.26
N GLY A 42 -7.58 4.86 -23.57
CA GLY A 42 -6.95 6.15 -23.80
C GLY A 42 -7.79 7.36 -23.34
N SER A 43 -8.93 7.14 -22.67
CA SER A 43 -9.78 8.22 -22.15
C SER A 43 -9.02 9.07 -21.14
N LYS A 44 -9.33 10.38 -21.13
CA LYS A 44 -8.69 11.33 -20.19
C LYS A 44 -9.48 11.38 -18.89
N HIS A 45 -8.76 11.29 -17.79
CA HIS A 45 -9.30 11.36 -16.44
C HIS A 45 -8.58 12.44 -15.63
N PHE A 46 -9.30 12.99 -14.66
CA PHE A 46 -8.73 13.89 -13.65
C PHE A 46 -9.16 13.38 -12.27
N LEU A 47 -8.21 12.79 -11.54
CA LEU A 47 -8.42 12.25 -10.20
C LEU A 47 -8.02 13.31 -9.18
N THR A 48 -8.96 13.68 -8.32
CA THR A 48 -8.76 14.61 -7.20
C THR A 48 -8.93 13.90 -5.86
N PRO A 49 -8.50 14.50 -4.74
CA PRO A 49 -8.77 13.97 -3.40
C PRO A 49 -10.26 13.65 -3.17
N GLU A 50 -11.14 14.59 -3.53
CA GLU A 50 -12.60 14.47 -3.35
C GLU A 50 -13.16 13.32 -4.21
N LEU A 51 -12.71 13.20 -5.47
CA LEU A 51 -13.12 12.11 -6.35
C LEU A 51 -12.64 10.76 -5.83
N SER A 52 -11.41 10.68 -5.31
CA SER A 52 -10.90 9.46 -4.69
C SER A 52 -11.74 9.05 -3.49
N MET A 53 -12.08 9.99 -2.60
CA MET A 53 -12.95 9.71 -1.46
C MET A 53 -14.34 9.25 -1.90
N ARG A 54 -14.92 9.90 -2.90
CA ARG A 54 -16.24 9.52 -3.46
C ARG A 54 -16.20 8.09 -4.01
N ILE A 55 -15.14 7.71 -4.71
CA ILE A 55 -14.99 6.34 -5.25
C ILE A 55 -14.92 5.34 -4.11
N GLN A 56 -14.08 5.58 -3.10
CA GLN A 56 -13.92 4.67 -1.96
C GLN A 56 -15.21 4.58 -1.12
N ARG A 57 -15.94 5.70 -0.92
CA ARG A 57 -17.29 5.72 -0.33
C ARG A 57 -18.25 4.83 -1.12
N ASN A 58 -18.29 4.96 -2.45
CA ASN A 58 -19.16 4.16 -3.32
C ASN A 58 -18.80 2.67 -3.32
N LEU A 59 -17.52 2.32 -3.14
CA LEU A 59 -17.08 0.94 -2.96
C LEU A 59 -17.53 0.36 -1.60
N GLY A 60 -17.68 1.21 -0.59
CA GLY A 60 -18.10 0.80 0.74
C GLY A 60 -17.07 -0.06 1.46
N SER A 61 -15.80 0.30 1.37
CA SER A 61 -14.73 -0.31 2.18
C SER A 61 -14.80 0.15 3.63
N ASP A 62 -14.15 -0.58 4.53
CA ASP A 62 -14.08 -0.21 5.95
C ASP A 62 -12.97 0.79 6.22
N ILE A 63 -11.87 0.71 5.46
CA ILE A 63 -10.73 1.62 5.57
C ILE A 63 -10.52 2.34 4.23
N LEU A 64 -10.48 3.67 4.30
CA LEU A 64 -10.23 4.59 3.20
C LEU A 64 -8.80 5.13 3.29
N MET A 65 -8.07 5.08 2.20
CA MET A 65 -6.73 5.66 2.13
C MET A 65 -6.77 7.10 1.60
N SER A 66 -6.01 7.97 2.23
CA SER A 66 -5.81 9.34 1.74
C SER A 66 -5.30 9.35 0.30
N PHE A 67 -5.76 10.32 -0.50
CA PHE A 67 -5.12 10.57 -1.79
C PHE A 67 -3.76 11.25 -1.57
N ASP A 68 -2.70 10.65 -2.08
CA ASP A 68 -1.32 11.07 -1.84
C ASP A 68 -0.51 11.27 -3.12
N HIS A 69 0.62 11.94 -3.00
CA HIS A 69 1.61 12.04 -4.06
C HIS A 69 2.85 11.22 -3.69
N CYS A 70 2.95 10.00 -4.22
CA CYS A 70 4.08 9.10 -4.03
C CYS A 70 5.06 9.21 -5.22
N PRO A 71 6.16 9.98 -5.11
CA PRO A 71 7.20 10.03 -6.13
C PRO A 71 8.12 8.80 -6.02
N PRO A 72 8.87 8.43 -7.11
CA PRO A 72 9.89 7.40 -7.01
C PRO A 72 11.04 7.84 -6.10
N SER A 73 11.73 6.86 -5.51
CA SER A 73 12.90 7.09 -4.62
C SER A 73 14.06 7.83 -5.29
N SER A 74 14.14 7.77 -6.63
CA SER A 74 15.17 8.46 -7.43
C SER A 74 15.00 9.99 -7.53
N GLN A 75 13.90 10.54 -7.02
CA GLN A 75 13.67 11.98 -7.03
C GLN A 75 14.58 12.71 -6.03
N ASP A 76 14.95 13.93 -6.40
CA ASP A 76 15.71 14.80 -5.51
C ASP A 76 14.88 15.27 -4.29
N LYS A 77 15.57 15.73 -3.25
CA LYS A 77 14.95 16.16 -1.99
C LYS A 77 13.88 17.23 -2.18
N LYS A 78 14.07 18.18 -3.13
CA LYS A 78 13.12 19.26 -3.40
C LYS A 78 11.80 18.73 -3.96
N ASN A 79 11.86 17.75 -4.86
CA ASN A 79 10.67 17.12 -5.40
C ASN A 79 9.94 16.26 -4.35
N ILE A 80 10.68 15.60 -3.47
CA ILE A 80 10.09 14.87 -2.32
C ILE A 80 9.43 15.87 -1.35
N GLU A 81 10.05 17.02 -1.08
CA GLU A 81 9.45 18.05 -0.23
C GLU A 81 8.13 18.60 -0.81
N LEU A 82 8.07 18.83 -2.11
CA LEU A 82 6.84 19.23 -2.81
C LEU A 82 5.77 18.13 -2.69
N SER A 83 6.15 16.85 -2.76
CA SER A 83 5.21 15.73 -2.61
C SER A 83 4.65 15.67 -1.19
N VAL A 84 5.46 15.91 -0.17
CA VAL A 84 5.01 16.00 1.23
C VAL A 84 3.96 17.10 1.38
N SER A 85 4.29 18.30 0.95
CA SER A 85 3.39 19.47 1.06
C SER A 85 2.05 19.23 0.33
N ARG A 86 2.12 18.62 -0.86
CA ARG A 86 0.94 18.28 -1.65
C ARG A 86 0.10 17.18 -0.97
N THR A 87 0.72 16.13 -0.45
CA THR A 87 0.04 15.08 0.28
C THR A 87 -0.69 15.62 1.50
N THR A 88 -0.05 16.49 2.29
CA THR A 88 -0.70 17.13 3.45
C THR A 88 -1.94 17.95 3.02
N LYS A 89 -1.82 18.73 1.92
CA LYS A 89 -2.97 19.49 1.37
C LYS A 89 -4.09 18.57 0.90
N TRP A 90 -3.77 17.53 0.14
CA TRP A 90 -4.75 16.58 -0.37
C TRP A 90 -5.42 15.77 0.74
N THR A 91 -4.68 15.42 1.79
CA THR A 91 -5.26 14.78 2.99
C THR A 91 -6.33 15.66 3.64
N LYS A 92 -6.08 16.99 3.75
CA LYS A 92 -7.11 17.93 4.26
C LYS A 92 -8.35 17.95 3.37
N ASN A 93 -8.17 18.02 2.05
CA ASN A 93 -9.30 17.97 1.11
C ASN A 93 -10.09 16.65 1.21
N CYS A 94 -9.41 15.52 1.44
CA CYS A 94 -10.08 14.25 1.71
C CYS A 94 -10.96 14.33 2.96
N ILE A 95 -10.43 14.88 4.05
CA ILE A 95 -11.14 15.02 5.33
C ILE A 95 -12.33 15.96 5.18
N ASP A 96 -12.14 17.10 4.51
CA ASP A 96 -13.21 18.07 4.27
C ASP A 96 -14.37 17.40 3.50
N TYR A 97 -14.06 16.68 2.42
CA TYR A 97 -15.05 15.90 1.67
C TYR A 97 -15.78 14.89 2.57
N LEU A 98 -15.04 14.13 3.40
CA LEU A 98 -15.63 13.11 4.27
C LEU A 98 -16.51 13.72 5.37
N SER A 99 -16.21 14.93 5.84
CA SER A 99 -17.01 15.67 6.83
C SER A 99 -18.32 16.23 6.28
N GLU A 100 -18.35 16.50 4.97
CA GLU A 100 -19.52 17.07 4.28
C GLU A 100 -20.43 15.98 3.64
N ASN A 101 -19.97 14.73 3.62
CA ASN A 101 -20.67 13.62 2.95
C ASN A 101 -20.76 12.40 3.86
N ASP A 102 -21.97 12.02 4.22
CA ASP A 102 -22.25 10.87 5.07
C ASP A 102 -21.85 9.52 4.42
N PRO A 103 -21.55 8.49 5.23
CA PRO A 103 -21.36 7.12 4.74
C PRO A 103 -22.60 6.58 4.05
N LEU A 104 -22.43 5.86 2.91
CA LEU A 104 -23.53 5.41 2.07
C LEU A 104 -24.21 4.11 2.55
N TYR A 105 -23.53 3.32 3.38
CA TYR A 105 -23.94 1.95 3.69
C TYR A 105 -24.29 1.71 5.17
N GLY A 106 -24.40 2.77 5.97
CA GLY A 106 -24.84 2.69 7.36
C GLY A 106 -23.77 2.29 8.37
N TRP A 107 -22.48 2.26 7.95
CA TRP A 107 -21.33 2.12 8.86
C TRP A 107 -20.31 3.22 8.62
N ASP A 108 -19.59 3.58 9.66
CA ASP A 108 -18.49 4.52 9.60
C ASP A 108 -17.26 3.87 8.95
N GLN A 109 -16.58 4.63 8.11
CA GLN A 109 -15.36 4.20 7.43
C GLN A 109 -14.15 4.87 8.08
N SER A 110 -13.15 4.08 8.44
CA SER A 110 -11.89 4.57 9.00
C SER A 110 -11.03 5.23 7.93
N PHE A 111 -10.54 6.43 8.18
CA PHE A 111 -9.68 7.16 7.26
C PHE A 111 -8.22 7.12 7.72
N PHE A 112 -7.30 6.68 6.84
CA PHE A 112 -5.88 6.61 7.10
C PHE A 112 -5.11 7.63 6.25
N PRO A 113 -4.53 8.68 6.85
CA PRO A 113 -3.54 9.53 6.17
C PRO A 113 -2.26 8.77 5.86
N ILE A 114 -1.53 9.22 4.84
CA ILE A 114 -0.31 8.55 4.34
C ILE A 114 0.90 9.45 4.54
N VAL A 115 1.84 9.02 5.39
CA VAL A 115 3.12 9.69 5.59
C VAL A 115 4.02 9.50 4.38
N GLN A 116 4.50 10.60 3.80
CA GLN A 116 5.46 10.65 2.71
C GLN A 116 6.82 11.19 3.20
N GLY A 117 7.81 11.35 2.31
CA GLY A 117 9.12 11.92 2.65
C GLY A 117 10.32 11.17 2.09
N GLY A 118 10.08 10.07 1.32
CA GLY A 118 11.16 9.25 0.75
C GLY A 118 12.12 8.73 1.83
N ILE A 119 13.41 8.81 1.57
CA ILE A 119 14.48 8.42 2.50
C ILE A 119 15.11 9.63 3.23
N PHE A 120 14.37 10.75 3.34
CA PHE A 120 14.86 11.96 4.00
C PHE A 120 14.23 12.08 5.40
N PRO A 121 15.02 11.87 6.48
CA PRO A 121 14.51 11.83 7.85
C PRO A 121 13.73 13.09 8.26
N ASP A 122 14.22 14.27 7.88
CA ASP A 122 13.58 15.55 8.16
C ASP A 122 12.21 15.68 7.47
N LEU A 123 12.08 15.21 6.23
CA LEU A 123 10.83 15.23 5.49
C LEU A 123 9.83 14.18 6.04
N ARG A 124 10.31 12.98 6.41
CA ARG A 124 9.50 11.96 7.09
C ARG A 124 8.93 12.48 8.40
N LYS A 125 9.78 13.06 9.23
CA LYS A 125 9.37 13.65 10.51
C LYS A 125 8.36 14.77 10.31
N ARG A 126 8.61 15.68 9.36
CA ARG A 126 7.68 16.76 9.01
C ARG A 126 6.33 16.20 8.57
N SER A 127 6.31 15.26 7.62
CA SER A 127 5.08 14.65 7.12
C SER A 127 4.29 13.98 8.25
N ALA A 128 4.95 13.20 9.12
CA ALA A 128 4.31 12.55 10.27
C ALA A 128 3.67 13.58 11.21
N LEU A 129 4.43 14.60 11.62
CA LEU A 129 3.93 15.62 12.54
C LEU A 129 2.76 16.44 11.97
N GLU A 130 2.74 16.69 10.65
CA GLU A 130 1.63 17.38 10.00
C GLU A 130 0.36 16.49 9.92
N LEU A 131 0.51 15.15 9.81
CA LEU A 131 -0.60 14.22 9.60
C LEU A 131 -1.14 13.57 10.88
N ILE A 132 -0.35 13.43 11.94
CA ILE A 132 -0.79 12.86 13.23
C ILE A 132 -2.09 13.50 13.76
N PRO A 133 -2.28 14.83 13.74
CA PRO A 133 -3.54 15.42 14.22
C PRO A 133 -4.76 15.03 13.37
N MET A 134 -4.55 14.53 12.15
CA MET A 134 -5.59 14.09 11.23
C MET A 134 -5.82 12.58 11.28
N ALA A 135 -4.90 11.81 11.88
CA ALA A 135 -4.97 10.37 12.03
C ALA A 135 -5.82 10.01 13.25
N LYS A 136 -7.08 9.64 13.04
CA LYS A 136 -8.00 9.27 14.13
C LYS A 136 -8.15 7.76 14.33
N CYS A 137 -7.92 6.98 13.29
CA CYS A 137 -8.18 5.54 13.26
C CYS A 137 -6.97 4.69 12.91
N GLY A 138 -5.92 5.31 12.36
CA GLY A 138 -4.70 4.67 11.92
C GLY A 138 -3.92 5.57 10.98
N ILE A 139 -2.69 5.20 10.66
CA ILE A 139 -1.80 5.96 9.80
C ILE A 139 -0.99 5.04 8.89
N ALA A 140 -0.83 5.43 7.63
CA ALA A 140 -0.04 4.67 6.67
C ALA A 140 1.34 5.28 6.43
N ILE A 141 2.29 4.42 6.10
CA ILE A 141 3.67 4.76 5.72
C ILE A 141 3.81 4.44 4.24
N GLY A 142 3.73 5.48 3.40
CA GLY A 142 3.91 5.41 1.96
C GLY A 142 5.28 5.89 1.50
N GLY A 143 5.54 5.84 0.19
CA GLY A 143 6.78 6.30 -0.43
C GLY A 143 8.05 5.58 0.05
N LEU A 144 7.89 4.31 0.47
CA LEU A 144 8.93 3.32 0.72
C LEU A 144 8.65 2.08 -0.16
N ALA A 145 9.65 1.20 -0.32
CA ALA A 145 9.61 0.08 -1.25
C ALA A 145 9.38 0.49 -2.73
N VAL A 146 9.85 1.68 -3.10
CA VAL A 146 9.72 2.27 -4.45
C VAL A 146 11.08 2.42 -5.16
N GLY A 147 12.08 1.63 -4.74
CA GLY A 147 13.39 1.51 -5.38
C GLY A 147 14.59 1.92 -4.52
N GLU A 148 14.39 2.29 -3.25
CA GLU A 148 15.46 2.57 -2.30
C GLU A 148 16.13 1.30 -1.76
N GLU A 149 17.29 1.47 -1.16
CA GLU A 149 17.97 0.42 -0.41
C GLU A 149 17.18 0.04 0.85
N LYS A 150 17.15 -1.27 1.16
CA LYS A 150 16.39 -1.79 2.31
C LYS A 150 16.83 -1.21 3.65
N SER A 151 18.12 -0.94 3.82
CA SER A 151 18.64 -0.30 5.03
C SER A 151 18.00 1.06 5.26
N ALA A 152 17.93 1.88 4.21
CA ALA A 152 17.30 3.20 4.26
C ALA A 152 15.79 3.11 4.56
N MET A 153 15.09 2.13 3.97
CA MET A 153 13.69 1.87 4.28
C MET A 153 13.49 1.59 5.78
N PHE A 154 14.25 0.67 6.36
CA PHE A 154 14.13 0.31 7.77
C PHE A 154 14.56 1.43 8.72
N GLU A 155 15.54 2.26 8.33
CA GLU A 155 15.90 3.45 9.08
C GLU A 155 14.73 4.44 9.17
N MET A 156 14.01 4.66 8.07
CA MET A 156 12.81 5.52 8.07
C MET A 156 11.66 4.93 8.88
N ILE A 157 11.47 3.62 8.87
CA ILE A 157 10.45 2.95 9.69
C ILE A 157 10.81 3.11 11.19
N SER A 158 12.07 2.87 11.56
CA SER A 158 12.53 3.05 12.94
C SER A 158 12.34 4.50 13.43
N LEU A 159 12.65 5.49 12.59
CA LEU A 159 12.39 6.89 12.88
C LEU A 159 10.90 7.15 13.13
N LEU A 160 10.03 6.57 12.32
CA LEU A 160 8.59 6.75 12.45
C LEU A 160 8.00 6.03 13.66
N ASP A 161 8.57 4.91 14.10
CA ASP A 161 8.16 4.22 15.32
C ASP A 161 8.26 5.11 16.56
N GLU A 162 9.28 5.96 16.63
CA GLU A 162 9.47 6.93 17.71
C GLU A 162 8.46 8.10 17.71
N ILE A 163 7.78 8.33 16.57
CA ILE A 163 6.96 9.54 16.35
C ILE A 163 5.47 9.21 16.26
N LEU A 164 5.13 8.11 15.59
CA LEU A 164 3.74 7.75 15.32
C LEU A 164 3.02 7.26 16.59
N PRO A 165 1.71 7.53 16.73
CA PRO A 165 0.93 7.06 17.87
C PRO A 165 1.03 5.54 18.03
N ILE A 166 1.25 5.08 19.26
CA ILE A 166 1.36 3.66 19.60
C ILE A 166 -0.01 2.96 19.69
N ASP A 167 -1.05 3.73 19.91
CA ASP A 167 -2.44 3.29 20.08
C ASP A 167 -3.23 3.24 18.77
N GLN A 168 -2.57 3.48 17.64
CA GLN A 168 -3.18 3.46 16.30
C GLN A 168 -2.46 2.48 15.38
N PRO A 169 -3.20 1.71 14.54
CA PRO A 169 -2.60 0.85 13.52
C PRO A 169 -1.66 1.61 12.58
N ARG A 170 -0.49 1.03 12.35
CA ARG A 170 0.53 1.54 11.42
C ARG A 170 0.62 0.64 10.21
N TYR A 171 0.28 1.17 9.06
CA TYR A 171 0.19 0.44 7.81
C TYR A 171 1.38 0.76 6.89
N LEU A 172 2.27 -0.20 6.68
CA LEU A 172 3.39 -0.08 5.73
C LEU A 172 2.97 -0.59 4.35
N MET A 173 2.91 0.30 3.38
CA MET A 173 2.38 0.01 2.04
C MET A 173 3.42 -0.68 1.15
N GLY A 174 3.02 -1.72 0.43
CA GLY A 174 3.78 -2.36 -0.65
C GLY A 174 4.92 -3.29 -0.22
N VAL A 175 5.03 -3.64 1.07
CA VAL A 175 6.08 -4.51 1.60
C VAL A 175 5.54 -5.90 1.94
N GLY A 176 6.19 -6.97 1.42
CA GLY A 176 5.66 -8.32 1.60
C GLY A 176 6.67 -9.45 1.49
N ARG A 177 7.98 -9.20 1.48
CA ARG A 177 8.96 -10.28 1.66
C ARG A 177 8.92 -10.77 3.11
N PRO A 178 8.92 -12.10 3.38
CA PRO A 178 8.79 -12.63 4.74
C PRO A 178 9.77 -12.03 5.75
N THR A 179 11.04 -11.90 5.37
CA THR A 179 12.08 -11.29 6.22
C THR A 179 11.83 -9.81 6.49
N ASP A 180 11.28 -9.09 5.50
CA ASP A 180 11.02 -7.65 5.63
C ASP A 180 9.79 -7.41 6.52
N LEU A 181 8.76 -8.29 6.44
CA LEU A 181 7.60 -8.26 7.33
C LEU A 181 8.02 -8.42 8.79
N ILE A 182 8.80 -9.47 9.12
CA ILE A 182 9.26 -9.72 10.48
C ILE A 182 10.06 -8.52 11.01
N LYS A 183 10.95 -7.97 10.19
CA LYS A 183 11.74 -6.81 10.56
C LYS A 183 10.87 -5.57 10.77
N ALA A 184 9.89 -5.31 9.91
CA ALA A 184 8.99 -4.16 10.05
C ALA A 184 8.05 -4.30 11.26
N ILE A 185 7.55 -5.51 11.55
CA ILE A 185 6.78 -5.79 12.77
C ILE A 185 7.60 -5.48 14.01
N SER A 186 8.89 -5.87 14.04
CA SER A 186 9.78 -5.54 15.16
C SER A 186 10.05 -4.04 15.33
N LEU A 187 9.66 -3.22 14.35
CA LEU A 187 9.72 -1.76 14.34
C LEU A 187 8.32 -1.12 14.44
N GLY A 188 7.36 -1.83 15.01
CA GLY A 188 6.04 -1.30 15.34
C GLY A 188 5.05 -1.17 14.18
N VAL A 189 5.23 -1.89 13.08
CA VAL A 189 4.27 -1.92 11.96
C VAL A 189 3.24 -3.04 12.18
N ASP A 190 1.96 -2.74 11.94
CA ASP A 190 0.83 -3.64 12.20
C ASP A 190 0.20 -4.21 10.93
N MET A 191 0.19 -3.44 9.82
CA MET A 191 -0.54 -3.78 8.60
C MET A 191 0.38 -3.71 7.39
N PHE A 192 0.12 -4.59 6.41
CA PHE A 192 0.89 -4.70 5.17
C PHE A 192 -0.02 -5.04 3.99
N ASP A 193 0.42 -4.65 2.80
CA ASP A 193 -0.06 -5.20 1.54
C ASP A 193 1.12 -5.55 0.64
N CYS A 194 0.95 -6.51 -0.23
CA CYS A 194 1.95 -6.78 -1.27
C CYS A 194 1.37 -7.62 -2.41
N VAL A 195 1.70 -7.24 -3.64
CA VAL A 195 1.38 -8.06 -4.84
C VAL A 195 2.25 -9.31 -4.97
N MET A 196 3.32 -9.41 -4.19
CA MET A 196 4.33 -10.46 -4.33
C MET A 196 3.76 -11.88 -4.19
N PRO A 197 2.92 -12.23 -3.20
CA PRO A 197 2.41 -13.57 -3.07
C PRO A 197 1.66 -14.04 -4.33
N THR A 198 0.72 -13.23 -4.80
CA THR A 198 -0.09 -13.55 -5.99
C THR A 198 0.72 -13.48 -7.28
N ARG A 199 1.63 -12.51 -7.42
CA ARG A 199 2.53 -12.39 -8.58
C ARG A 199 3.49 -13.56 -8.65
N ASN A 200 4.11 -13.93 -7.54
CA ASN A 200 5.03 -15.07 -7.49
C ASN A 200 4.30 -16.38 -7.79
N ALA A 201 3.12 -16.58 -7.21
CA ALA A 201 2.30 -17.78 -7.50
C ALA A 201 1.98 -17.90 -8.99
N ARG A 202 1.58 -16.83 -9.67
CA ARG A 202 1.35 -16.84 -11.12
C ARG A 202 2.60 -17.15 -11.96
N ASN A 203 3.78 -16.94 -11.40
CA ASN A 203 5.07 -17.24 -12.03
C ASN A 203 5.72 -18.52 -11.46
N GLY A 204 4.93 -19.37 -10.77
CA GLY A 204 5.39 -20.63 -10.24
C GLY A 204 6.45 -20.52 -9.14
N GLN A 205 6.58 -19.36 -8.49
CA GLN A 205 7.55 -19.13 -7.43
C GLN A 205 6.90 -19.20 -6.05
N LEU A 206 7.49 -20.00 -5.15
CA LEU A 206 6.99 -20.19 -3.77
C LEU A 206 8.12 -19.95 -2.76
N PHE A 207 7.72 -19.46 -1.59
CA PHE A 207 8.58 -19.39 -0.42
C PHE A 207 8.37 -20.64 0.43
N THR A 208 9.45 -21.35 0.77
CA THR A 208 9.42 -22.54 1.61
C THR A 208 10.40 -22.39 2.78
N SER A 209 10.33 -23.29 3.76
CA SER A 209 11.27 -23.31 4.87
C SER A 209 12.72 -23.55 4.42
N ASP A 210 12.92 -24.20 3.27
CA ASP A 210 14.24 -24.47 2.66
C ASP A 210 14.67 -23.37 1.67
N GLY A 211 13.88 -22.28 1.53
CA GLY A 211 14.16 -21.16 0.64
C GLY A 211 13.14 -20.99 -0.49
N ILE A 212 13.55 -20.31 -1.56
CA ILE A 212 12.68 -20.01 -2.69
C ILE A 212 12.78 -21.16 -3.72
N ILE A 213 11.64 -21.71 -4.09
CA ILE A 213 11.54 -22.69 -5.17
C ILE A 213 10.80 -22.10 -6.38
N ASN A 214 11.17 -22.56 -7.59
CA ASN A 214 10.40 -22.32 -8.80
C ASN A 214 9.89 -23.66 -9.32
N ILE A 215 8.58 -23.86 -9.24
CA ILE A 215 7.92 -25.14 -9.56
C ILE A 215 8.04 -25.50 -11.04
N GLU A 216 8.29 -24.53 -11.93
CA GLU A 216 8.50 -24.75 -13.35
C GLU A 216 9.87 -25.42 -13.67
N ASN A 217 10.78 -25.50 -12.68
CA ASN A 217 12.04 -26.18 -12.88
C ASN A 217 11.84 -27.67 -13.18
N ALA A 218 12.58 -28.18 -14.15
CA ALA A 218 12.47 -29.56 -14.65
C ALA A 218 12.53 -30.64 -13.54
N LYS A 219 13.24 -30.40 -12.44
CA LYS A 219 13.31 -31.30 -11.29
C LYS A 219 11.98 -31.56 -10.60
N TYR A 220 10.99 -30.67 -10.77
CA TYR A 220 9.67 -30.81 -10.17
C TYR A 220 8.63 -31.43 -11.10
N LYS A 221 8.93 -31.61 -12.39
CA LYS A 221 7.99 -32.08 -13.43
C LYS A 221 7.28 -33.39 -13.07
N ASN A 222 7.97 -34.29 -12.39
CA ASN A 222 7.42 -35.60 -11.97
C ASN A 222 7.59 -35.79 -10.46
N SER A 223 7.65 -34.70 -9.68
CA SER A 223 7.81 -34.77 -8.24
C SER A 223 6.48 -35.11 -7.60
N MET A 224 6.49 -36.11 -6.72
CA MET A 224 5.34 -36.55 -5.92
C MET A 224 5.56 -36.24 -4.43
N ILE A 225 6.53 -35.37 -4.11
CA ILE A 225 6.84 -34.98 -2.74
C ILE A 225 6.18 -33.65 -2.43
N GLU A 226 5.90 -33.40 -1.15
CA GLU A 226 5.41 -32.14 -0.63
C GLU A 226 6.31 -30.96 -1.01
N LEU A 227 5.72 -29.79 -1.25
CA LEU A 227 6.46 -28.58 -1.59
C LEU A 227 7.32 -28.10 -0.41
N ASP A 228 6.82 -28.23 0.80
CA ASP A 228 7.50 -27.89 2.03
C ASP A 228 7.07 -28.87 3.13
N LYS A 229 7.99 -29.71 3.59
CA LYS A 229 7.75 -30.74 4.62
C LYS A 229 7.41 -30.17 5.99
N ASN A 230 7.73 -28.89 6.24
CA ASN A 230 7.49 -28.21 7.50
C ASN A 230 6.23 -27.34 7.47
N CYS A 231 5.42 -27.44 6.40
CA CYS A 231 4.21 -26.65 6.21
C CYS A 231 2.99 -27.55 5.96
N ASP A 232 1.95 -27.37 6.76
CA ASP A 232 0.69 -28.11 6.69
C ASP A 232 -0.44 -27.37 5.96
N CYS A 233 -0.13 -26.26 5.27
CA CYS A 233 -1.12 -25.52 4.52
C CYS A 233 -1.62 -26.33 3.32
N TYR A 234 -2.83 -26.00 2.85
CA TYR A 234 -3.48 -26.71 1.74
C TYR A 234 -2.58 -26.87 0.50
N THR A 235 -1.84 -25.81 0.11
CA THR A 235 -0.96 -25.84 -1.05
C THR A 235 0.21 -26.84 -0.87
N CYS A 236 0.80 -26.90 0.33
CA CYS A 236 1.92 -27.81 0.59
C CYS A 236 1.50 -29.26 0.67
N LEU A 237 0.25 -29.52 1.07
CA LEU A 237 -0.33 -30.87 1.14
C LEU A 237 -0.80 -31.41 -0.21
N LEU A 238 -0.97 -30.56 -1.24
CA LEU A 238 -1.29 -31.00 -2.59
C LEU A 238 -0.03 -31.52 -3.30
N TYR A 239 -0.19 -32.58 -4.07
CA TYR A 239 0.85 -33.02 -4.99
C TYR A 239 1.00 -32.03 -6.16
N THR A 240 2.23 -31.72 -6.53
CA THR A 240 2.55 -30.72 -7.55
C THR A 240 2.03 -31.04 -8.94
N SER A 241 1.70 -32.30 -9.22
CA SER A 241 1.19 -32.74 -10.52
C SER A 241 -0.29 -32.43 -10.77
N ASP A 242 -1.05 -32.09 -9.70
CA ASP A 242 -2.50 -31.88 -9.78
C ASP A 242 -2.90 -30.42 -9.46
N ALA A 243 -1.93 -29.51 -9.31
CA ALA A 243 -2.17 -28.11 -8.98
C ALA A 243 -2.15 -27.20 -10.22
#